data_33ee1035bc0717d5467105801ee4eb14
#
_entry.id   33ee1035bc0717d5467105801ee4eb14
#
_cell.length_a   1.000
_cell.length_b   1.000
_cell.length_c   1.000
_cell.angle_alpha   90.00
_cell.angle_beta   90.00
_cell.angle_gamma   90.00
#
_symmetry.space_group_name_H-M   'P 1'
#
loop_
_entity.id
_entity.type
_entity.pdbx_description
1 polymer ?
#
loop_
_entity_poly.entity_id
_entity_poly.type
_entity_poly.pdbx_seq_one_letter_code
_entity_poly.pdbx_strand_id
1 'polypeptide(L)'
;MLPAAFGLAGVNLHTYTGWGSVTYWNAYVATTQMYGKGTFFDPRMNDASQFPVAAKSRFWNKRDTPDLVTSKLAALHYYQLSIPAPAPPKDSYDVAAAGRGKAVFEGKAKCATCHVPPLFTEPGWGMHTAAEIGIDDFQASRSPDKKFYRTTPLRGLFVRAKGGFYHDGRFEDLKAVVAHYNRVLNLALTSAETGDLIEYLKSL
;
A
#
# COMPACT_ATOMS: atom_id res chain seq x y z
N MET A 1 1.25 -6.68 -8.79
CA MET A 1 2.38 -5.85 -8.29
C MET A 1 2.61 -6.18 -6.82
N LEU A 2 3.88 -6.25 -6.36
CA LEU A 2 4.20 -6.51 -4.96
C LEU A 2 4.20 -5.19 -4.18
N PRO A 3 3.57 -5.13 -2.99
CA PRO A 3 3.69 -3.97 -2.11
C PRO A 3 5.14 -3.75 -1.67
N ALA A 4 5.52 -2.49 -1.47
CA ALA A 4 6.86 -2.18 -1.00
C ALA A 4 7.08 -2.68 0.44
N ALA A 5 8.29 -3.21 0.70
CA ALA A 5 8.71 -3.71 2.01
C ALA A 5 9.57 -2.70 2.78
N PHE A 6 9.57 -1.43 2.39
CA PHE A 6 10.31 -0.32 3.02
C PHE A 6 9.36 0.81 3.42
N GLY A 7 9.81 1.69 4.32
CA GLY A 7 9.03 2.84 4.77
C GLY A 7 7.74 2.45 5.50
N LEU A 8 7.76 1.32 6.21
CA LEU A 8 6.58 0.76 6.86
C LEU A 8 6.39 1.25 8.30
N ALA A 9 7.39 1.93 8.89
CA ALA A 9 7.25 2.49 10.23
C ALA A 9 6.09 3.48 10.28
N GLY A 10 5.18 3.30 11.24
CA GLY A 10 3.99 4.12 11.41
C GLY A 10 2.81 3.78 10.48
N VAL A 11 2.98 2.81 9.58
CA VAL A 11 1.90 2.34 8.69
C VAL A 11 1.18 1.16 9.32
N ASN A 12 -0.12 1.29 9.59
CA ASN A 12 -0.90 0.27 10.31
C ASN A 12 -1.35 -0.89 9.42
N LEU A 13 -1.83 -0.56 8.23
CA LEU A 13 -2.40 -1.53 7.30
C LEU A 13 -1.46 -1.76 6.11
N HIS A 14 -1.40 -3.00 5.65
CA HIS A 14 -0.56 -3.39 4.52
C HIS A 14 -1.40 -4.07 3.44
N THR A 15 -0.78 -4.35 2.29
CA THR A 15 -1.44 -4.71 1.04
C THR A 15 -2.32 -3.58 0.49
N TYR A 16 -2.79 -3.71 -0.74
CA TYR A 16 -3.65 -2.67 -1.35
C TYR A 16 -5.03 -2.58 -0.70
N THR A 17 -5.50 -3.67 -0.12
CA THR A 17 -6.81 -3.75 0.53
C THR A 17 -6.76 -3.51 2.05
N GLY A 18 -5.60 -3.18 2.60
CA GLY A 18 -5.44 -3.02 4.04
C GLY A 18 -5.60 -4.30 4.85
N TRP A 19 -5.55 -5.46 4.21
CA TRP A 19 -5.69 -6.72 4.90
C TRP A 19 -4.45 -7.05 5.72
N GLY A 20 -4.56 -6.86 7.01
CA GLY A 20 -3.54 -7.21 7.99
C GLY A 20 -2.35 -6.23 8.08
N SER A 21 -1.55 -6.43 9.09
CA SER A 21 -0.28 -5.72 9.36
C SER A 21 0.93 -6.53 8.85
N VAL A 22 2.13 -5.95 8.97
CA VAL A 22 3.38 -6.68 8.73
C VAL A 22 3.47 -7.94 9.60
N THR A 23 3.13 -7.82 10.89
CA THR A 23 3.16 -8.94 11.83
C THR A 23 2.20 -10.05 11.43
N TYR A 24 1.00 -9.69 11.01
CA TYR A 24 0.00 -10.64 10.51
C TYR A 24 0.55 -11.43 9.31
N TRP A 25 1.08 -10.74 8.32
CA TRP A 25 1.59 -11.38 7.11
C TRP A 25 2.86 -12.20 7.37
N ASN A 26 3.73 -11.76 8.28
CA ASN A 26 4.90 -12.55 8.68
C ASN A 26 4.48 -13.89 9.30
N ALA A 27 3.53 -13.89 10.21
CA ALA A 27 3.01 -15.11 10.81
C ALA A 27 2.35 -16.01 9.76
N TYR A 28 1.49 -15.45 8.91
CA TYR A 28 0.79 -16.19 7.85
C TYR A 28 1.78 -16.85 6.89
N VAL A 29 2.69 -16.07 6.31
CA VAL A 29 3.64 -16.58 5.31
C VAL A 29 4.57 -17.63 5.91
N ALA A 30 5.12 -17.37 7.11
CA ALA A 30 6.03 -18.30 7.75
C ALA A 30 5.36 -19.66 8.05
N THR A 31 4.11 -19.67 8.47
CA THR A 31 3.44 -20.92 8.90
C THR A 31 2.69 -21.63 7.78
N THR A 32 2.18 -20.90 6.77
CA THR A 32 1.33 -21.49 5.73
C THR A 32 2.05 -21.68 4.40
N GLN A 33 2.84 -20.70 3.98
CA GLN A 33 3.53 -20.73 2.69
C GLN A 33 4.94 -21.31 2.77
N MET A 34 5.63 -21.04 3.89
CA MET A 34 7.00 -21.55 4.12
C MET A 34 7.03 -22.84 4.97
N TYR A 35 5.89 -23.39 5.35
CA TYR A 35 5.75 -24.61 6.15
C TYR A 35 6.47 -24.56 7.51
N GLY A 36 6.68 -23.38 8.06
CA GLY A 36 7.24 -23.22 9.40
C GLY A 36 6.29 -23.74 10.48
N LYS A 37 6.84 -24.39 11.50
CA LYS A 37 6.06 -24.78 12.68
C LYS A 37 5.79 -23.57 13.55
N GLY A 38 4.56 -23.06 13.54
CA GLY A 38 4.19 -21.83 14.24
C GLY A 38 2.70 -21.68 14.49
N THR A 39 2.35 -20.50 14.98
CA THR A 39 0.96 -20.14 15.28
C THR A 39 0.47 -19.06 14.31
N PHE A 40 -0.71 -19.29 13.73
CA PHE A 40 -1.44 -18.29 12.97
C PHE A 40 -2.94 -18.51 13.16
N PHE A 41 -3.70 -17.41 13.31
CA PHE A 41 -5.15 -17.47 13.47
C PHE A 41 -5.85 -16.28 12.80
N ASP A 42 -6.71 -16.58 11.84
CA ASP A 42 -7.65 -15.61 11.27
C ASP A 42 -8.97 -16.32 10.93
N PRO A 43 -10.01 -16.20 11.76
CA PRO A 43 -11.29 -16.88 11.56
C PRO A 43 -12.02 -16.46 10.29
N ARG A 44 -11.73 -15.28 9.72
CA ARG A 44 -12.33 -14.80 8.47
C ARG A 44 -11.98 -15.71 7.28
N MET A 45 -10.82 -16.37 7.33
CA MET A 45 -10.37 -17.30 6.30
C MET A 45 -11.03 -18.68 6.39
N ASN A 46 -11.93 -18.93 7.34
CA ASN A 46 -12.73 -20.15 7.44
C ASN A 46 -13.97 -20.11 6.54
N ASP A 47 -14.20 -19.03 5.83
CA ASP A 47 -15.27 -18.94 4.83
C ASP A 47 -14.89 -19.73 3.56
N ALA A 48 -15.44 -20.94 3.41
CA ALA A 48 -15.16 -21.80 2.27
C ALA A 48 -15.69 -21.24 0.93
N SER A 49 -16.66 -20.34 0.96
CA SER A 49 -17.17 -19.69 -0.24
C SER A 49 -16.18 -18.68 -0.82
N GLN A 50 -15.42 -18.00 0.05
CA GLN A 50 -14.45 -17.00 -0.32
C GLN A 50 -13.01 -17.55 -0.33
N PHE A 51 -12.67 -18.41 0.63
CA PHE A 51 -11.32 -18.95 0.82
C PHE A 51 -11.32 -20.50 0.87
N PRO A 52 -11.74 -21.19 -0.20
CA PRO A 52 -11.97 -22.65 -0.16
C PRO A 52 -10.70 -23.43 0.22
N VAL A 53 -9.53 -23.01 -0.23
CA VAL A 53 -8.27 -23.67 0.09
C VAL A 53 -7.90 -23.46 1.56
N ALA A 54 -7.99 -22.24 2.06
CA ALA A 54 -7.65 -21.93 3.44
C ALA A 54 -8.59 -22.62 4.44
N ALA A 55 -9.89 -22.64 4.13
CA ALA A 55 -10.89 -23.31 4.95
C ALA A 55 -10.63 -24.84 4.98
N LYS A 56 -10.49 -25.48 3.82
CA LYS A 56 -10.26 -26.93 3.69
C LYS A 56 -8.95 -27.36 4.35
N SER A 57 -7.87 -26.63 4.15
CA SER A 57 -6.54 -26.93 4.67
C SER A 57 -6.33 -26.39 6.10
N ARG A 58 -7.32 -25.74 6.69
CA ARG A 58 -7.27 -25.13 8.03
C ARG A 58 -6.11 -24.14 8.20
N PHE A 59 -5.72 -23.43 7.14
CA PHE A 59 -4.66 -22.41 7.19
C PHE A 59 -5.04 -21.25 8.09
N TRP A 60 -6.34 -21.02 8.27
CA TRP A 60 -6.86 -20.00 9.15
C TRP A 60 -6.60 -20.28 10.65
N ASN A 61 -6.21 -21.52 11.02
CA ASN A 61 -5.99 -21.93 12.41
C ASN A 61 -4.83 -22.91 12.52
N LYS A 62 -3.62 -22.38 12.41
CA LYS A 62 -2.37 -23.14 12.62
C LYS A 62 -1.97 -23.06 14.09
N ARG A 63 -1.65 -24.22 14.70
CA ARG A 63 -1.27 -24.38 16.11
C ARG A 63 -0.24 -25.49 16.23
N ASP A 64 0.99 -25.23 15.82
CA ASP A 64 2.03 -26.24 15.85
C ASP A 64 2.72 -26.31 17.24
N THR A 65 3.05 -27.51 17.66
CA THR A 65 3.81 -27.78 18.89
C THR A 65 5.03 -28.63 18.53
N PRO A 66 6.28 -28.21 18.83
CA PRO A 66 6.64 -26.89 19.36
C PRO A 66 6.44 -25.77 18.33
N ASP A 67 6.11 -24.55 18.80
CA ASP A 67 6.10 -23.34 17.95
C ASP A 67 7.55 -22.82 17.81
N LEU A 68 8.07 -22.85 16.59
CA LEU A 68 9.44 -22.44 16.26
C LEU A 68 9.49 -21.09 15.51
N VAL A 69 8.34 -20.47 15.26
CA VAL A 69 8.19 -19.24 14.47
C VAL A 69 7.89 -18.03 15.33
N THR A 70 6.88 -18.11 16.19
CA THR A 70 6.30 -16.93 16.86
C THR A 70 7.33 -16.12 17.65
N SER A 71 8.26 -16.78 18.34
CA SER A 71 9.32 -16.10 19.11
C SER A 71 10.28 -15.25 18.26
N LYS A 72 10.35 -15.48 16.96
CA LYS A 72 11.24 -14.78 16.02
C LYS A 72 10.55 -13.62 15.32
N LEU A 73 9.21 -13.58 15.35
CA LEU A 73 8.44 -12.58 14.60
C LEU A 73 8.66 -11.16 15.10
N ALA A 74 8.89 -10.96 16.38
CA ALA A 74 9.17 -9.64 16.94
C ALA A 74 10.45 -9.02 16.34
N ALA A 75 11.54 -9.78 16.25
CA ALA A 75 12.80 -9.33 15.67
C ALA A 75 12.66 -9.08 14.16
N LEU A 76 11.96 -9.95 13.43
CA LEU A 76 11.67 -9.77 12.01
C LEU A 76 10.84 -8.52 11.76
N HIS A 77 9.81 -8.29 12.56
CA HIS A 77 8.96 -7.11 12.47
C HIS A 77 9.77 -5.83 12.71
N TYR A 78 10.58 -5.78 13.77
CA TYR A 78 11.46 -4.65 14.04
C TYR A 78 12.41 -4.37 12.87
N TYR A 79 13.04 -5.40 12.33
CA TYR A 79 13.91 -5.26 11.15
C TYR A 79 13.16 -4.66 9.95
N GLN A 80 12.00 -5.17 9.60
CA GLN A 80 11.22 -4.66 8.48
C GLN A 80 10.78 -3.20 8.67
N LEU A 81 10.37 -2.83 9.89
CA LEU A 81 10.02 -1.44 10.19
C LEU A 81 11.23 -0.51 10.20
N SER A 82 12.43 -1.02 10.42
CA SER A 82 13.67 -0.22 10.40
C SER A 82 14.17 0.10 8.98
N ILE A 83 13.63 -0.54 7.94
CA ILE A 83 14.03 -0.29 6.55
C ILE A 83 13.44 1.04 6.08
N PRO A 84 14.27 2.09 5.87
CA PRO A 84 13.77 3.37 5.40
C PRO A 84 13.29 3.30 3.95
N ALA A 85 12.37 4.17 3.58
CA ALA A 85 12.09 4.39 2.17
C ALA A 85 13.34 4.98 1.49
N PRO A 86 13.74 4.46 0.30
CA PRO A 86 14.89 5.00 -0.41
C PRO A 86 14.60 6.43 -0.89
N ALA A 87 15.61 7.27 -0.83
CA ALA A 87 15.56 8.63 -1.41
C ALA A 87 15.62 8.54 -2.95
N PRO A 88 14.94 9.45 -3.67
CA PRO A 88 15.07 9.50 -5.13
C PRO A 88 16.50 9.79 -5.56
N PRO A 89 16.94 9.29 -6.73
CA PRO A 89 18.25 9.58 -7.25
C PRO A 89 18.49 11.08 -7.41
N LYS A 90 19.75 11.51 -7.22
CA LYS A 90 20.13 12.90 -7.46
C LYS A 90 19.78 13.27 -8.92
N ASP A 91 19.29 14.47 -9.11
CA ASP A 91 18.93 15.03 -10.43
C ASP A 91 17.83 14.27 -11.18
N SER A 92 17.05 13.43 -10.48
CA SER A 92 15.92 12.67 -11.08
C SER A 92 14.63 13.48 -11.21
N TYR A 93 14.59 14.68 -10.66
CA TYR A 93 13.44 15.60 -10.72
C TYR A 93 13.90 17.06 -10.67
N ASP A 94 13.06 17.98 -11.16
CA ASP A 94 13.29 19.43 -11.06
C ASP A 94 12.89 19.93 -9.66
N VAL A 95 13.87 20.39 -8.90
CA VAL A 95 13.70 20.87 -7.50
C VAL A 95 12.76 22.06 -7.41
N ALA A 96 12.87 23.02 -8.36
CA ALA A 96 12.03 24.22 -8.36
C ALA A 96 10.57 23.88 -8.70
N ALA A 97 10.36 23.02 -9.70
CA ALA A 97 9.04 22.50 -10.06
C ALA A 97 8.44 21.66 -8.91
N ALA A 98 9.25 20.80 -8.27
CA ALA A 98 8.79 20.02 -7.12
C ALA A 98 8.35 20.91 -5.95
N GLY A 99 9.05 22.02 -5.72
CA GLY A 99 8.65 23.04 -4.72
C GLY A 99 7.25 23.63 -5.00
N ARG A 100 6.96 23.98 -6.25
CA ARG A 100 5.62 24.43 -6.66
C ARG A 100 4.60 23.29 -6.59
N GLY A 101 4.99 22.09 -7.03
CA GLY A 101 4.17 20.88 -7.00
C GLY A 101 3.72 20.49 -5.60
N LYS A 102 4.56 20.75 -4.57
CA LYS A 102 4.14 20.58 -3.17
C LYS A 102 2.92 21.42 -2.83
N ALA A 103 2.90 22.69 -3.21
CA ALA A 103 1.74 23.55 -2.98
C ALA A 103 0.48 23.04 -3.73
N VAL A 104 0.66 22.50 -4.94
CA VAL A 104 -0.45 21.87 -5.69
C VAL A 104 -0.95 20.62 -4.95
N PHE A 105 -0.06 19.77 -4.47
CA PHE A 105 -0.35 18.53 -3.73
C PHE A 105 -1.17 18.80 -2.44
N GLU A 106 -0.72 19.79 -1.66
CA GLU A 106 -1.36 20.18 -0.39
C GLU A 106 -2.64 21.00 -0.58
N GLY A 107 -2.75 21.71 -1.71
CA GLY A 107 -3.85 22.61 -2.02
C GLY A 107 -4.82 22.04 -3.05
N LYS A 108 -4.75 22.57 -4.28
CA LYS A 108 -5.74 22.35 -5.35
C LYS A 108 -5.94 20.88 -5.70
N ALA A 109 -4.86 20.06 -5.70
CA ALA A 109 -4.96 18.65 -6.01
C ALA A 109 -5.51 17.80 -4.85
N LYS A 110 -5.62 18.34 -3.64
CA LYS A 110 -6.18 17.66 -2.45
C LYS A 110 -5.49 16.32 -2.10
N CYS A 111 -4.30 16.06 -2.63
CA CYS A 111 -3.64 14.77 -2.42
C CYS A 111 -3.29 14.53 -0.94
N ALA A 112 -2.95 15.60 -0.22
CA ALA A 112 -2.60 15.54 1.21
C ALA A 112 -3.80 15.19 2.12
N THR A 113 -5.03 15.16 1.63
CA THR A 113 -6.20 14.73 2.42
C THR A 113 -6.16 13.23 2.73
N CYS A 114 -5.63 12.44 1.79
CA CYS A 114 -5.43 11.00 1.96
C CYS A 114 -3.94 10.65 2.15
N HIS A 115 -3.05 11.26 1.37
CA HIS A 115 -1.60 11.06 1.48
C HIS A 115 -0.98 12.04 2.48
N VAL A 116 -1.29 11.85 3.77
CA VAL A 116 -0.90 12.77 4.86
C VAL A 116 0.59 12.70 5.17
N PRO A 117 1.35 13.82 5.09
CA PRO A 117 2.75 13.84 5.53
C PRO A 117 2.88 13.53 7.04
N PRO A 118 4.01 13.00 7.52
CA PRO A 118 5.24 12.67 6.78
C PRO A 118 5.25 11.28 6.14
N LEU A 119 4.23 10.46 6.38
CA LEU A 119 4.14 9.08 5.85
C LEU A 119 3.56 9.02 4.44
N PHE A 120 2.84 10.08 4.03
CA PHE A 120 2.13 10.15 2.75
C PHE A 120 1.14 9.00 2.56
N THR A 121 0.48 8.62 3.64
CA THR A 121 -0.65 7.70 3.71
C THR A 121 -1.58 8.15 4.83
N GLU A 122 -2.79 7.63 4.88
CA GLU A 122 -3.69 7.94 5.98
C GLU A 122 -3.19 7.30 7.26
N PRO A 123 -3.17 8.07 8.36
CA PRO A 123 -2.94 7.51 9.67
C PRO A 123 -4.14 6.66 10.11
N GLY A 124 -3.89 5.63 10.90
CA GLY A 124 -4.96 4.81 11.47
C GLY A 124 -5.58 3.82 10.47
N TRP A 125 -6.90 3.81 10.37
CA TRP A 125 -7.71 2.79 9.70
C TRP A 125 -8.52 3.36 8.53
N GLY A 126 -8.18 4.54 8.04
CA GLY A 126 -8.84 5.16 6.88
C GLY A 126 -8.72 4.28 5.63
N MET A 127 -9.85 4.08 4.95
CA MET A 127 -9.98 3.21 3.77
C MET A 127 -10.96 3.85 2.78
N HIS A 128 -10.76 3.56 1.49
CA HIS A 128 -11.56 4.10 0.39
C HIS A 128 -12.23 3.01 -0.42
N THR A 129 -13.47 3.25 -0.83
CA THR A 129 -14.15 2.38 -1.79
C THR A 129 -13.55 2.54 -3.19
N ALA A 130 -13.72 1.54 -4.03
CA ALA A 130 -13.33 1.59 -5.44
C ALA A 130 -13.95 2.79 -6.18
N ALA A 131 -15.20 3.11 -5.88
CA ALA A 131 -15.93 4.23 -6.48
C ALA A 131 -15.34 5.60 -6.11
N GLU A 132 -14.94 5.81 -4.84
CA GLU A 132 -14.32 7.07 -4.38
C GLU A 132 -13.01 7.38 -5.11
N ILE A 133 -12.24 6.36 -5.43
CA ILE A 133 -10.94 6.50 -6.11
C ILE A 133 -11.00 6.20 -7.61
N GLY A 134 -12.19 5.91 -8.15
CA GLY A 134 -12.45 5.74 -9.57
C GLY A 134 -11.80 4.51 -10.22
N ILE A 135 -11.68 3.41 -9.49
CA ILE A 135 -11.13 2.13 -9.99
C ILE A 135 -12.15 1.00 -9.84
N ASP A 136 -11.78 -0.21 -10.29
CA ASP A 136 -12.60 -1.40 -10.06
C ASP A 136 -12.44 -1.96 -8.64
N ASP A 137 -13.35 -2.83 -8.25
CA ASP A 137 -13.37 -3.51 -6.96
C ASP A 137 -12.75 -4.92 -7.01
N PHE A 138 -12.12 -5.30 -8.11
CA PHE A 138 -11.65 -6.67 -8.33
C PHE A 138 -10.80 -7.21 -7.19
N GLN A 139 -9.84 -6.45 -6.70
CA GLN A 139 -9.01 -6.89 -5.59
C GLN A 139 -9.70 -6.69 -4.24
N ALA A 140 -10.43 -5.58 -4.08
CA ALA A 140 -11.15 -5.31 -2.84
C ALA A 140 -12.21 -6.39 -2.55
N SER A 141 -12.94 -6.85 -3.58
CA SER A 141 -13.95 -7.91 -3.45
C SER A 141 -13.38 -9.26 -3.00
N ARG A 142 -12.07 -9.44 -3.05
CA ARG A 142 -11.35 -10.64 -2.61
C ARG A 142 -10.72 -10.53 -1.23
N SER A 143 -10.77 -9.35 -0.62
CA SER A 143 -10.36 -9.16 0.77
C SER A 143 -11.47 -9.59 1.74
N PRO A 144 -11.19 -9.84 3.03
CA PRO A 144 -12.21 -10.28 3.98
C PRO A 144 -13.36 -9.31 4.16
N ASP A 145 -13.12 -8.00 4.03
CA ASP A 145 -14.16 -6.96 4.10
C ASP A 145 -14.87 -6.69 2.77
N LYS A 146 -14.30 -7.16 1.64
CA LYS A 146 -14.86 -7.09 0.27
C LYS A 146 -15.15 -5.68 -0.26
N LYS A 147 -14.57 -4.61 0.31
CA LYS A 147 -15.04 -3.25 0.04
C LYS A 147 -13.95 -2.23 -0.26
N PHE A 148 -12.79 -2.33 0.39
CA PHE A 148 -11.93 -1.18 0.54
C PHE A 148 -10.53 -1.35 -0.01
N TYR A 149 -9.95 -0.21 -0.38
CA TYR A 149 -8.53 0.01 -0.65
C TYR A 149 -7.95 0.95 0.38
N ARG A 150 -6.71 0.72 0.78
CA ARG A 150 -5.97 1.67 1.62
C ARG A 150 -5.25 2.72 0.78
N THR A 151 -5.00 3.87 1.35
CA THR A 151 -4.11 4.87 0.78
C THR A 151 -2.67 4.37 0.80
N THR A 152 -2.06 4.15 -0.37
CA THR A 152 -0.69 3.66 -0.49
C THR A 152 0.31 4.75 -0.08
N PRO A 153 1.30 4.49 0.80
CA PRO A 153 2.36 5.44 1.10
C PRO A 153 3.13 5.84 -0.15
N LEU A 154 3.47 7.14 -0.28
CA LEU A 154 4.15 7.64 -1.48
C LEU A 154 5.68 7.72 -1.34
N ARG A 155 6.25 7.53 -0.15
CA ARG A 155 7.71 7.53 -0.01
C ARG A 155 8.36 6.41 -0.83
N GLY A 156 9.46 6.75 -1.50
CA GLY A 156 10.15 5.83 -2.39
C GLY A 156 9.34 5.49 -3.65
N LEU A 157 8.53 6.43 -4.13
CA LEU A 157 7.62 6.23 -5.25
C LEU A 157 8.34 5.84 -6.54
N PHE A 158 9.55 6.36 -6.76
CA PHE A 158 10.35 6.10 -7.97
C PHE A 158 10.70 4.61 -8.16
N VAL A 159 10.89 3.84 -7.09
CA VAL A 159 11.15 2.39 -7.22
C VAL A 159 9.90 1.59 -7.55
N ARG A 160 8.72 2.19 -7.40
CA ARG A 160 7.44 1.55 -7.71
C ARG A 160 7.00 1.75 -9.15
N ALA A 161 7.64 2.66 -9.88
CA ALA A 161 7.29 2.95 -11.28
C ALA A 161 7.46 1.74 -12.20
N LYS A 162 8.38 0.82 -11.87
CA LYS A 162 8.60 -0.39 -12.66
C LYS A 162 7.41 -1.35 -12.52
N GLY A 163 6.65 -1.51 -13.59
CA GLY A 163 5.46 -2.36 -13.63
C GLY A 163 4.14 -1.61 -13.44
N GLY A 164 4.17 -0.28 -13.47
CA GLY A 164 2.99 0.58 -13.38
C GLY A 164 2.50 0.82 -11.96
N PHE A 165 1.48 1.66 -11.84
CA PHE A 165 0.89 2.09 -10.59
C PHE A 165 -0.49 1.44 -10.36
N TYR A 166 -0.99 1.52 -9.14
CA TYR A 166 -2.15 0.84 -8.60
C TYR A 166 -1.95 -0.68 -8.41
N HIS A 167 -2.97 -1.35 -7.91
CA HIS A 167 -2.91 -2.77 -7.54
C HIS A 167 -2.64 -3.71 -8.72
N ASP A 168 -2.97 -3.29 -9.92
CA ASP A 168 -2.88 -4.07 -11.17
C ASP A 168 -1.89 -3.48 -12.21
N GLY A 169 -1.26 -2.35 -11.89
CA GLY A 169 -0.32 -1.71 -12.80
C GLY A 169 -0.98 -0.93 -13.96
N ARG A 170 -2.27 -0.61 -13.85
CA ARG A 170 -3.06 0.02 -14.93
C ARG A 170 -2.56 1.37 -15.42
N PHE A 171 -1.83 2.08 -14.59
CA PHE A 171 -1.23 3.37 -14.96
C PHE A 171 0.27 3.19 -15.15
N GLU A 172 0.73 3.44 -16.37
CA GLU A 172 2.12 3.24 -16.77
C GLU A 172 3.07 4.20 -16.05
N ASP A 173 2.64 5.44 -15.83
CA ASP A 173 3.46 6.50 -15.27
C ASP A 173 2.67 7.43 -14.32
N LEU A 174 3.38 8.35 -13.66
CA LEU A 174 2.78 9.35 -12.77
C LEU A 174 1.87 10.32 -13.51
N LYS A 175 2.11 10.58 -14.79
CA LYS A 175 1.24 11.44 -15.61
C LYS A 175 -0.15 10.82 -15.76
N ALA A 176 -0.21 9.53 -16.02
CA ALA A 176 -1.47 8.79 -16.11
C ALA A 176 -2.20 8.76 -14.76
N VAL A 177 -1.47 8.60 -13.63
CA VAL A 177 -2.04 8.66 -12.28
C VAL A 177 -2.63 10.05 -11.99
N VAL A 178 -1.89 11.13 -12.26
CA VAL A 178 -2.37 12.51 -12.02
C VAL A 178 -3.57 12.83 -12.92
N ALA A 179 -3.53 12.43 -14.19
CA ALA A 179 -4.65 12.60 -15.12
C ALA A 179 -5.91 11.86 -14.64
N HIS A 180 -5.76 10.67 -14.09
CA HIS A 180 -6.86 9.90 -13.51
C HIS A 180 -7.52 10.67 -12.35
N TYR A 181 -6.75 11.11 -11.35
CA TYR A 181 -7.30 11.86 -10.22
C TYR A 181 -7.84 13.24 -10.63
N ASN A 182 -7.18 13.92 -11.58
CA ASN A 182 -7.69 15.18 -12.13
C ASN A 182 -9.11 15.03 -12.68
N ARG A 183 -9.39 13.94 -13.38
CA ARG A 183 -10.70 13.60 -13.93
C ARG A 183 -11.68 13.16 -12.84
N VAL A 184 -11.30 12.19 -12.00
CA VAL A 184 -12.20 11.55 -11.02
C VAL A 184 -12.65 12.56 -9.96
N LEU A 185 -11.75 13.43 -9.52
CA LEU A 185 -12.00 14.41 -8.45
C LEU A 185 -12.34 15.82 -8.99
N ASN A 186 -12.45 15.99 -10.32
CA ASN A 186 -12.73 17.27 -10.98
C ASN A 186 -11.81 18.41 -10.49
N LEU A 187 -10.49 18.16 -10.44
CA LEU A 187 -9.54 19.10 -9.83
C LEU A 187 -9.25 20.33 -10.71
N ALA A 188 -9.51 20.25 -12.01
CA ALA A 188 -9.24 21.31 -13.00
C ALA A 188 -7.78 21.79 -12.99
N LEU A 189 -6.83 20.85 -12.86
CA LEU A 189 -5.39 21.16 -12.91
C LEU A 189 -4.99 21.61 -14.31
N THR A 190 -4.22 22.69 -14.38
CA THR A 190 -3.59 23.14 -15.63
C THR A 190 -2.42 22.20 -15.99
N SER A 191 -1.92 22.33 -17.22
CA SER A 191 -0.75 21.58 -17.65
C SER A 191 0.51 21.89 -16.82
N ALA A 192 0.69 23.15 -16.41
CA ALA A 192 1.79 23.57 -15.54
C ALA A 192 1.67 22.95 -14.15
N GLU A 193 0.51 23.04 -13.50
CA GLU A 193 0.25 22.43 -12.20
C GLU A 193 0.41 20.91 -12.24
N THR A 194 -0.01 20.25 -13.30
CA THR A 194 0.20 18.82 -13.52
C THR A 194 1.67 18.47 -13.61
N GLY A 195 2.46 19.23 -14.37
CA GLY A 195 3.91 19.05 -14.48
C GLY A 195 4.63 19.22 -13.14
N ASP A 196 4.35 20.31 -12.44
CA ASP A 196 4.92 20.61 -11.13
C ASP A 196 4.56 19.52 -10.10
N LEU A 197 3.30 19.05 -10.09
CA LEU A 197 2.86 17.96 -9.21
C LEU A 197 3.60 16.66 -9.49
N ILE A 198 3.84 16.31 -10.76
CA ILE A 198 4.62 15.13 -11.14
C ILE A 198 6.06 15.23 -10.61
N GLU A 199 6.71 16.39 -10.72
CA GLU A 199 8.05 16.58 -10.19
C GLU A 199 8.09 16.46 -8.65
N TYR A 200 7.06 16.95 -7.96
CA TYR A 200 6.92 16.72 -6.52
C TYR A 200 6.77 15.23 -6.18
N LEU A 201 5.91 14.50 -6.88
CA LEU A 201 5.75 13.06 -6.67
C LEU A 201 7.03 12.28 -6.92
N LYS A 202 7.86 12.67 -7.89
CA LYS A 202 9.19 12.08 -8.12
C LYS A 202 10.16 12.35 -6.97
N SER A 203 9.97 13.42 -6.22
CA SER A 203 10.83 13.80 -5.09
C SER A 203 10.52 13.01 -3.80
N LEU A 204 9.44 12.24 -3.76
CA LEU A 204 9.00 11.43 -2.62
C LEU A 204 9.62 10.03 -2.67
#